data_91e2244999b45bc9babe149af7d499bf
#
_entry.id   91e2244999b45bc9babe149af7d499bf
#
_cell.length_a   1.000
_cell.length_b   1.000
_cell.length_c   1.000
_cell.angle_alpha   90.00
_cell.angle_beta   90.00
_cell.angle_gamma   90.00
#
_symmetry.space_group_name_H-M   'P 1'
#
loop_
_entity.id
_entity.type
_entity.pdbx_description
1 polymer ?
#
loop_
_entity_poly.entity_id
_entity_poly.type
_entity_poly.pdbx_seq_one_letter_code
_entity_poly.pdbx_strand_id
1 'polypeptide(L)'
;MTMSTVDLSDFELWRNGFPDELFTELRRTRPLFRHGLTPGVAKTVKRDFWMTTKHRHAVRLHRDHESFTAVNGPLIQPADLFASYPTIITLDPPEQSKHRKLISSAFTPRAIAKLEDGIRARASRMIDDLLARGSGDWIEDVADALPMTVIGDIIGIPEQDRPRIFDGFDRILKAQSTGDQLDADIFATIFGYAMELTAEKRRNPADDIWSTIASGVITGDDGEQFSLAANELEFFFFVLAFAGSDTTKNALAIGLQAFVDNPEQIERYREDESVRSSAVEEVLRWASPVAYWTRSTKIDIEMDGQHIPQGERVVSMLRSANRDEEVFSSPFAFDIGRQPNPHVAFGGGGAHHCLGAMLARAEIHAVLDELLPRCDGITLGPARVTYPNLTTNMSIYDEMPVTLRPR
;
A
#
# COMPACT_ATOMS: atom_id res chain seq x y z
N MET A 1 31.12 -3.00 -7.99
CA MET A 1 30.47 -4.25 -8.41
C MET A 1 30.20 -4.16 -9.88
N THR A 2 30.60 -5.14 -10.66
CA THR A 2 30.21 -5.18 -12.07
C THR A 2 28.72 -5.54 -12.13
N MET A 3 27.91 -4.74 -12.80
CA MET A 3 26.44 -4.83 -12.86
C MET A 3 25.86 -6.18 -13.36
N SER A 4 26.69 -7.08 -13.85
CA SER A 4 26.26 -8.42 -14.29
C SER A 4 25.89 -9.39 -13.17
N THR A 5 26.05 -8.99 -11.90
CA THR A 5 25.96 -9.88 -10.72
C THR A 5 25.12 -9.31 -9.56
N VAL A 6 24.26 -8.31 -9.79
CA VAL A 6 23.39 -7.82 -8.72
C VAL A 6 22.35 -8.88 -8.39
N ASP A 7 22.40 -9.40 -7.18
CA ASP A 7 21.40 -10.31 -6.63
C ASP A 7 20.41 -9.52 -5.76
N LEU A 8 19.23 -9.22 -6.28
CA LEU A 8 18.19 -8.49 -5.56
C LEU A 8 17.61 -9.29 -4.38
N SER A 9 17.93 -10.59 -4.26
CA SER A 9 17.55 -11.42 -3.10
C SER A 9 18.52 -11.29 -1.93
N ASP A 10 19.62 -10.56 -2.08
CA ASP A 10 20.55 -10.26 -0.99
C ASP A 10 19.92 -9.25 -0.03
N PHE A 11 19.55 -9.70 1.17
CA PHE A 11 18.92 -8.87 2.19
C PHE A 11 19.81 -7.71 2.65
N GLU A 12 21.13 -7.85 2.58
CA GLU A 12 22.05 -6.76 2.93
C GLU A 12 21.89 -5.53 2.03
N LEU A 13 21.45 -5.75 0.79
CA LEU A 13 21.12 -4.67 -0.16
C LEU A 13 20.01 -3.74 0.35
N TRP A 14 19.07 -4.29 1.12
CA TRP A 14 17.86 -3.60 1.60
C TRP A 14 17.95 -3.17 3.05
N ARG A 15 19.02 -3.56 3.75
CA ARG A 15 19.18 -3.38 5.21
C ARG A 15 19.01 -1.93 5.67
N ASN A 16 19.48 -0.97 4.88
CA ASN A 16 19.48 0.45 5.22
C ASN A 16 18.41 1.24 4.46
N GLY A 17 17.43 0.56 3.91
CA GLY A 17 16.37 1.16 3.11
C GLY A 17 16.36 0.68 1.66
N PHE A 18 15.55 1.33 0.87
CA PHE A 18 15.49 1.06 -0.57
C PHE A 18 16.81 1.50 -1.23
N PRO A 19 17.45 0.65 -2.06
CA PRO A 19 18.75 0.95 -2.66
C PRO A 19 18.62 1.92 -3.85
N ASP A 20 18.31 3.17 -3.57
CA ASP A 20 17.98 4.21 -4.55
C ASP A 20 19.09 4.44 -5.59
N GLU A 21 20.37 4.38 -5.19
CA GLU A 21 21.51 4.52 -6.10
C GLU A 21 21.55 3.40 -7.14
N LEU A 22 21.36 2.14 -6.68
CA LEU A 22 21.29 0.99 -7.58
C LEU A 22 20.13 1.12 -8.57
N PHE A 23 18.94 1.47 -8.09
CA PHE A 23 17.78 1.60 -8.97
C PHE A 23 17.89 2.81 -9.92
N THR A 24 18.59 3.87 -9.53
CA THR A 24 18.94 4.98 -10.42
C THR A 24 19.82 4.51 -11.55
N GLU A 25 20.85 3.72 -11.24
CA GLU A 25 21.72 3.15 -12.28
C GLU A 25 20.98 2.17 -13.18
N LEU A 26 20.12 1.30 -12.59
CA LEU A 26 19.29 0.36 -13.37
C LEU A 26 18.30 1.09 -14.29
N ARG A 27 17.67 2.19 -13.85
CA ARG A 27 16.79 2.99 -14.73
C ARG A 27 17.52 3.53 -15.95
N ARG A 28 18.79 3.93 -15.81
CA ARG A 28 19.57 4.50 -16.91
C ARG A 28 20.14 3.46 -17.84
N THR A 29 20.59 2.31 -17.32
CA THR A 29 21.39 1.34 -18.07
C THR A 29 20.64 0.06 -18.43
N ARG A 30 19.72 -0.37 -17.57
CA ARG A 30 18.96 -1.62 -17.72
C ARG A 30 17.53 -1.47 -17.16
N PRO A 31 16.69 -0.62 -17.76
CA PRO A 31 15.37 -0.30 -17.22
C PRO A 31 14.40 -1.49 -17.21
N LEU A 32 14.67 -2.48 -18.04
CA LEU A 32 14.00 -3.77 -18.13
C LEU A 32 15.06 -4.87 -18.22
N PHE A 33 15.00 -5.87 -17.35
CA PHE A 33 15.93 -7.00 -17.39
C PHE A 33 15.35 -8.25 -16.74
N ARG A 34 15.84 -9.40 -17.19
CA ARG A 34 15.56 -10.68 -16.54
C ARG A 34 16.53 -10.88 -15.37
N HIS A 35 15.97 -11.07 -14.18
CA HIS A 35 16.73 -11.46 -13.00
C HIS A 35 16.79 -12.98 -12.96
N GLY A 36 18.01 -13.54 -13.03
CA GLY A 36 18.21 -14.98 -13.07
C GLY A 36 17.95 -15.65 -11.73
N LEU A 37 17.87 -16.96 -11.77
CA LEU A 37 17.70 -17.81 -10.60
C LEU A 37 19.04 -17.95 -9.84
N THR A 38 19.40 -16.92 -9.07
CA THR A 38 20.55 -16.99 -8.15
C THR A 38 20.26 -17.94 -7.00
N PRO A 39 21.28 -18.41 -6.22
CA PRO A 39 21.03 -19.22 -5.03
C PRO A 39 20.07 -18.57 -4.02
N GLY A 40 20.12 -17.26 -3.85
CA GLY A 40 19.21 -16.49 -3.00
C GLY A 40 17.79 -16.47 -3.55
N VAL A 41 17.62 -16.17 -4.84
CA VAL A 41 16.31 -16.19 -5.54
C VAL A 41 15.72 -17.60 -5.53
N ALA A 42 16.54 -18.64 -5.73
CA ALA A 42 16.08 -20.04 -5.65
C ALA A 42 15.51 -20.39 -4.28
N LYS A 43 16.10 -19.86 -3.23
CA LYS A 43 15.63 -20.07 -1.84
C LYS A 43 14.36 -19.27 -1.51
N THR A 44 14.31 -18.01 -1.92
CA THR A 44 13.26 -17.04 -1.52
C THR A 44 12.08 -17.00 -2.49
N VAL A 45 12.34 -16.78 -3.78
CA VAL A 45 11.34 -16.55 -4.84
C VAL A 45 11.06 -17.82 -5.66
N LYS A 46 12.04 -18.74 -5.72
CA LYS A 46 11.98 -20.04 -6.39
C LYS A 46 11.80 -20.00 -7.91
N ARG A 47 11.92 -18.84 -8.53
CA ARG A 47 11.86 -18.64 -9.99
C ARG A 47 12.60 -17.38 -10.42
N ASP A 48 13.04 -17.32 -11.66
CA ASP A 48 13.47 -16.08 -12.31
C ASP A 48 12.25 -15.20 -12.65
N PHE A 49 12.52 -13.93 -12.88
CA PHE A 49 11.49 -12.92 -13.16
C PHE A 49 12.06 -11.74 -13.95
N TRP A 50 11.17 -10.99 -14.59
CA TRP A 50 11.51 -9.74 -15.22
C TRP A 50 11.34 -8.58 -14.25
N MET A 51 12.32 -7.68 -14.19
CA MET A 51 12.27 -6.46 -13.38
C MET A 51 12.12 -5.25 -14.27
N THR A 52 11.19 -4.35 -13.90
CA THR A 52 11.01 -3.05 -14.53
C THR A 52 11.22 -1.94 -13.51
N THR A 53 11.90 -0.86 -13.91
CA THR A 53 12.31 0.19 -12.99
C THR A 53 11.77 1.58 -13.34
N LYS A 54 11.22 1.77 -14.56
CA LYS A 54 10.73 3.07 -15.05
C LYS A 54 9.24 3.26 -14.85
N HIS A 55 8.84 4.52 -14.75
CA HIS A 55 7.44 4.95 -14.62
C HIS A 55 6.57 4.44 -15.79
N ARG A 56 7.02 4.58 -17.04
CA ARG A 56 6.28 4.09 -18.21
C ARG A 56 5.96 2.59 -18.13
N HIS A 57 6.87 1.80 -17.58
CA HIS A 57 6.65 0.36 -17.38
C HIS A 57 5.57 0.10 -16.34
N ALA A 58 5.61 0.80 -15.21
CA ALA A 58 4.59 0.69 -14.18
C ALA A 58 3.21 1.02 -14.76
N VAL A 59 3.08 2.10 -15.50
CA VAL A 59 1.82 2.48 -16.17
C VAL A 59 1.36 1.39 -17.13
N ARG A 60 2.26 0.85 -17.97
CA ARG A 60 1.92 -0.22 -18.92
C ARG A 60 1.44 -1.48 -18.22
N LEU A 61 2.19 -2.00 -17.23
CA LEU A 61 1.85 -3.22 -16.51
C LEU A 61 0.48 -3.14 -15.80
N HIS A 62 0.10 -1.96 -15.36
CA HIS A 62 -1.15 -1.77 -14.64
C HIS A 62 -2.38 -1.48 -15.53
N ARG A 63 -2.17 -0.96 -16.74
CA ARG A 63 -3.26 -0.60 -17.67
C ARG A 63 -3.53 -1.63 -18.75
N ASP A 64 -2.51 -2.33 -19.20
CA ASP A 64 -2.57 -3.27 -20.33
C ASP A 64 -3.02 -4.65 -19.83
N HIS A 65 -4.32 -4.80 -19.54
CA HIS A 65 -4.91 -6.07 -19.09
C HIS A 65 -5.06 -7.11 -20.22
N GLU A 66 -4.84 -6.73 -21.47
CA GLU A 66 -4.79 -7.67 -22.60
C GLU A 66 -3.47 -8.45 -22.59
N SER A 67 -2.36 -7.77 -22.30
CA SER A 67 -1.03 -8.39 -22.26
C SER A 67 -0.66 -8.96 -20.89
N PHE A 68 -1.23 -8.44 -19.81
CA PHE A 68 -0.86 -8.79 -18.44
C PHE A 68 -2.04 -9.27 -17.60
N THR A 69 -1.77 -10.21 -16.69
CA THR A 69 -2.75 -10.75 -15.74
C THR A 69 -2.31 -10.56 -14.29
N ALA A 70 -3.28 -10.40 -13.41
CA ALA A 70 -3.12 -10.33 -11.97
C ALA A 70 -3.30 -11.67 -11.25
N VAL A 71 -3.76 -12.72 -11.93
CA VAL A 71 -4.22 -13.98 -11.31
C VAL A 71 -3.17 -14.71 -10.46
N ASN A 72 -1.88 -14.47 -10.72
CA ASN A 72 -0.78 -15.07 -9.96
C ASN A 72 -0.41 -14.28 -8.69
N GLY A 73 -1.24 -13.31 -8.29
CA GLY A 73 -1.05 -12.50 -7.09
C GLY A 73 -0.06 -11.34 -7.22
N PRO A 74 0.04 -10.51 -6.18
CA PRO A 74 0.80 -9.25 -6.21
C PRO A 74 2.30 -9.42 -5.93
N LEU A 75 2.71 -10.49 -5.29
CA LEU A 75 4.10 -10.74 -4.90
C LEU A 75 4.85 -11.52 -5.96
N ILE A 76 6.18 -11.47 -5.95
CA ILE A 76 7.03 -12.23 -6.89
C ILE A 76 6.84 -13.73 -6.67
N GLN A 77 6.75 -14.15 -5.41
CA GLN A 77 6.43 -15.53 -5.06
C GLN A 77 4.99 -15.84 -5.48
N PRO A 78 4.76 -17.02 -6.08
CA PRO A 78 3.40 -17.51 -6.25
C PRO A 78 2.77 -17.71 -4.87
N ALA A 79 1.62 -17.11 -4.64
CA ALA A 79 0.88 -17.37 -3.42
C ALA A 79 -0.30 -18.30 -3.74
N ASP A 80 -0.21 -19.55 -3.33
CA ASP A 80 -1.26 -20.55 -3.52
C ASP A 80 -2.60 -20.09 -2.90
N LEU A 81 -2.51 -19.26 -1.84
CA LEU A 81 -3.66 -18.63 -1.22
C LEU A 81 -4.48 -17.79 -2.21
N PHE A 82 -3.81 -16.98 -3.04
CA PHE A 82 -4.50 -16.14 -4.03
C PHE A 82 -5.11 -16.95 -5.19
N ALA A 83 -4.50 -18.07 -5.54
CA ALA A 83 -5.07 -18.99 -6.54
C ALA A 83 -6.32 -19.69 -6.03
N SER A 84 -6.37 -20.00 -4.73
CA SER A 84 -7.51 -20.67 -4.09
C SER A 84 -8.67 -19.70 -3.78
N TYR A 85 -8.36 -18.41 -3.58
CA TYR A 85 -9.32 -17.39 -3.17
C TYR A 85 -9.18 -16.15 -4.07
N PRO A 86 -9.79 -16.16 -5.27
CA PRO A 86 -9.73 -15.01 -6.17
C PRO A 86 -10.41 -13.78 -5.55
N THR A 87 -9.79 -12.62 -5.72
CA THR A 87 -10.29 -11.36 -5.19
C THR A 87 -10.14 -10.25 -6.21
N ILE A 88 -10.66 -9.07 -5.89
CA ILE A 88 -10.51 -7.86 -6.69
C ILE A 88 -9.05 -7.53 -7.07
N ILE A 89 -8.05 -7.98 -6.30
CA ILE A 89 -6.63 -7.73 -6.59
C ILE A 89 -5.99 -8.78 -7.50
N THR A 90 -6.63 -9.95 -7.64
CA THR A 90 -6.13 -11.09 -8.44
C THR A 90 -7.00 -11.44 -9.63
N LEU A 91 -8.23 -10.95 -9.70
CA LEU A 91 -9.11 -11.13 -10.85
C LEU A 91 -8.70 -10.20 -12.00
N ASP A 92 -8.89 -10.64 -13.23
CA ASP A 92 -8.80 -9.81 -14.43
C ASP A 92 -10.20 -9.32 -14.87
N PRO A 93 -10.31 -8.22 -15.65
CA PRO A 93 -11.55 -7.91 -16.35
C PRO A 93 -11.97 -9.05 -17.30
N PRO A 94 -13.29 -9.34 -17.45
CA PRO A 94 -14.41 -8.57 -16.91
C PRO A 94 -14.79 -8.89 -15.46
N GLU A 95 -14.39 -10.03 -14.91
CA GLU A 95 -14.78 -10.46 -13.56
C GLU A 95 -14.32 -9.47 -12.48
N GLN A 96 -13.09 -8.99 -12.57
CA GLN A 96 -12.59 -7.92 -11.68
C GLN A 96 -13.51 -6.70 -11.70
N SER A 97 -14.00 -6.30 -12.87
CA SER A 97 -14.86 -5.12 -13.02
C SER A 97 -16.23 -5.30 -12.35
N LYS A 98 -16.78 -6.51 -12.37
CA LYS A 98 -18.04 -6.85 -11.66
C LYS A 98 -17.83 -6.71 -10.15
N HIS A 99 -16.80 -7.34 -9.59
CA HIS A 99 -16.43 -7.23 -8.17
C HIS A 99 -16.22 -5.77 -7.78
N ARG A 100 -15.44 -5.03 -8.59
CA ARG A 100 -15.16 -3.63 -8.33
C ARG A 100 -16.41 -2.76 -8.34
N LYS A 101 -17.35 -2.97 -9.27
CA LYS A 101 -18.62 -2.23 -9.35
C LYS A 101 -19.43 -2.38 -8.06
N LEU A 102 -19.53 -3.60 -7.52
CA LEU A 102 -20.21 -3.86 -6.25
C LEU A 102 -19.52 -3.13 -5.09
N ILE A 103 -18.22 -3.31 -4.94
CA ILE A 103 -17.44 -2.79 -3.83
C ILE A 103 -17.32 -1.25 -3.89
N SER A 104 -17.07 -0.69 -5.09
CA SER A 104 -16.90 0.77 -5.26
C SER A 104 -18.13 1.58 -4.91
N SER A 105 -19.31 0.96 -4.91
CA SER A 105 -20.54 1.63 -4.48
C SER A 105 -20.45 2.11 -3.03
N ALA A 106 -19.66 1.43 -2.21
CA ALA A 106 -19.41 1.75 -0.81
C ALA A 106 -18.25 2.77 -0.60
N PHE A 107 -17.37 2.96 -1.61
CA PHE A 107 -16.21 3.87 -1.56
C PHE A 107 -16.39 5.12 -2.45
N THR A 108 -17.61 5.61 -2.57
CA THR A 108 -17.88 6.82 -3.34
C THR A 108 -17.29 8.07 -2.67
N PRO A 109 -17.00 9.15 -3.43
CA PRO A 109 -16.57 10.43 -2.84
C PRO A 109 -17.49 10.91 -1.72
N ARG A 110 -18.79 10.73 -1.87
CA ARG A 110 -19.79 11.09 -0.86
C ARG A 110 -19.68 10.23 0.41
N ALA A 111 -19.38 8.94 0.26
CA ALA A 111 -19.18 8.04 1.41
C ALA A 111 -17.90 8.42 2.17
N ILE A 112 -16.82 8.70 1.46
CA ILE A 112 -15.56 9.14 2.08
C ILE A 112 -15.72 10.51 2.76
N ALA A 113 -16.38 11.48 2.12
CA ALA A 113 -16.63 12.79 2.72
C ALA A 113 -17.39 12.71 4.07
N LYS A 114 -18.27 11.71 4.26
CA LYS A 114 -18.91 11.47 5.56
C LYS A 114 -17.93 11.01 6.64
N LEU A 115 -16.80 10.42 6.26
CA LEU A 115 -15.78 9.93 7.19
C LEU A 115 -14.77 11.02 7.54
N GLU A 116 -14.60 12.06 6.72
CA GLU A 116 -13.55 13.07 6.86
C GLU A 116 -13.58 13.78 8.21
N ASP A 117 -14.77 14.21 8.68
CA ASP A 117 -14.91 14.84 9.99
C ASP A 117 -14.50 13.87 11.13
N GLY A 118 -14.87 12.60 11.02
CA GLY A 118 -14.48 11.56 11.97
C GLY A 118 -12.97 11.28 11.95
N ILE A 119 -12.36 11.23 10.78
CA ILE A 119 -10.92 11.06 10.59
C ILE A 119 -10.17 12.23 11.21
N ARG A 120 -10.56 13.47 10.88
CA ARG A 120 -9.97 14.68 11.43
C ARG A 120 -10.08 14.74 12.95
N ALA A 121 -11.25 14.46 13.50
CA ALA A 121 -11.47 14.47 14.95
C ALA A 121 -10.61 13.40 15.69
N ARG A 122 -10.33 12.28 15.07
CA ARG A 122 -9.42 11.25 15.61
C ARG A 122 -7.96 11.69 15.52
N ALA A 123 -7.54 12.17 14.36
CA ALA A 123 -6.19 12.70 14.18
C ALA A 123 -5.92 13.83 15.19
N SER A 124 -6.86 14.76 15.36
CA SER A 124 -6.74 15.85 16.32
C SER A 124 -6.54 15.35 17.76
N ARG A 125 -7.35 14.40 18.22
CA ARG A 125 -7.20 13.81 19.57
C ARG A 125 -5.86 13.11 19.75
N MET A 126 -5.43 12.29 18.79
CA MET A 126 -4.14 11.58 18.85
C MET A 126 -2.97 12.57 18.94
N ILE A 127 -3.03 13.65 18.15
CA ILE A 127 -2.02 14.71 18.17
C ILE A 127 -2.10 15.51 19.49
N ASP A 128 -3.29 15.82 20.02
CA ASP A 128 -3.48 16.47 21.32
C ASP A 128 -2.81 15.67 22.43
N ASP A 129 -3.06 14.35 22.48
CA ASP A 129 -2.50 13.46 23.49
C ASP A 129 -0.97 13.36 23.38
N LEU A 130 -0.44 13.31 22.17
CA LEU A 130 1.00 13.26 21.93
C LEU A 130 1.68 14.60 22.28
N LEU A 131 1.07 15.74 21.93
CA LEU A 131 1.54 17.08 22.31
C LEU A 131 1.51 17.28 23.83
N ALA A 132 0.47 16.82 24.51
CA ALA A 132 0.36 16.92 25.97
C ALA A 132 1.47 16.13 26.70
N ARG A 133 1.89 15.00 26.15
CA ARG A 133 3.01 14.18 26.67
C ARG A 133 4.38 14.75 26.27
N GLY A 134 4.45 15.49 25.16
CA GLY A 134 5.67 16.03 24.56
C GLY A 134 6.56 14.99 23.87
N SER A 135 6.33 13.71 24.10
CA SER A 135 7.05 12.60 23.46
C SER A 135 6.22 11.33 23.43
N GLY A 136 6.53 10.42 22.52
CA GLY A 136 5.87 9.13 22.38
C GLY A 136 6.46 8.28 21.26
N ASP A 137 5.68 7.34 20.79
CA ASP A 137 5.97 6.54 19.61
C ASP A 137 5.01 6.93 18.47
N TRP A 138 5.58 7.43 17.38
CA TRP A 138 4.78 7.87 16.23
C TRP A 138 3.98 6.74 15.59
N ILE A 139 4.52 5.52 15.61
CA ILE A 139 3.82 4.36 15.03
C ILE A 139 2.61 4.02 15.90
N GLU A 140 2.82 3.75 17.18
CA GLU A 140 1.77 3.35 18.10
C GLU A 140 0.72 4.45 18.32
N ASP A 141 1.17 5.69 18.52
CA ASP A 141 0.31 6.80 18.90
C ASP A 141 -0.53 7.36 17.74
N VAL A 142 -0.04 7.28 16.48
CA VAL A 142 -0.67 7.96 15.34
C VAL A 142 -0.69 7.11 14.08
N ALA A 143 0.49 6.68 13.58
CA ALA A 143 0.60 6.18 12.22
C ALA A 143 -0.09 4.83 12.01
N ASP A 144 -0.14 3.98 13.02
CA ASP A 144 -0.88 2.71 13.03
C ASP A 144 -2.30 2.89 13.59
N ALA A 145 -2.43 3.64 14.70
CA ALA A 145 -3.69 3.80 15.41
C ALA A 145 -4.79 4.45 14.55
N LEU A 146 -4.46 5.47 13.75
CA LEU A 146 -5.47 6.16 12.93
C LEU A 146 -6.00 5.26 11.80
N PRO A 147 -5.17 4.68 10.91
CA PRO A 147 -5.67 3.82 9.83
C PRO A 147 -6.39 2.58 10.36
N MET A 148 -5.87 1.95 11.41
CA MET A 148 -6.51 0.80 12.04
C MET A 148 -7.91 1.15 12.56
N THR A 149 -8.06 2.31 13.18
CA THR A 149 -9.35 2.77 13.69
C THR A 149 -10.32 3.07 12.55
N VAL A 150 -9.85 3.77 11.52
CA VAL A 150 -10.67 4.18 10.37
C VAL A 150 -11.13 2.97 9.57
N ILE A 151 -10.24 2.04 9.24
CA ILE A 151 -10.64 0.82 8.49
C ILE A 151 -11.53 -0.08 9.34
N GLY A 152 -11.30 -0.15 10.65
CA GLY A 152 -12.16 -0.86 11.59
C GLY A 152 -13.59 -0.31 11.60
N ASP A 153 -13.76 1.01 11.59
CA ASP A 153 -15.09 1.65 11.47
C ASP A 153 -15.75 1.35 10.11
N ILE A 154 -14.97 1.46 9.03
CA ILE A 154 -15.43 1.20 7.66
C ILE A 154 -15.97 -0.23 7.51
N ILE A 155 -15.27 -1.20 8.07
CA ILE A 155 -15.68 -2.61 8.07
C ILE A 155 -16.76 -2.87 9.14
N GLY A 156 -16.86 -2.00 10.14
CA GLY A 156 -17.75 -2.18 11.30
C GLY A 156 -17.23 -3.24 12.27
N ILE A 157 -15.90 -3.30 12.46
CA ILE A 157 -15.25 -4.14 13.49
C ILE A 157 -15.40 -3.44 14.84
N PRO A 158 -16.02 -4.08 15.85
CA PRO A 158 -16.08 -3.55 17.21
C PRO A 158 -14.69 -3.23 17.77
N GLU A 159 -14.57 -2.13 18.52
CA GLU A 159 -13.27 -1.66 19.03
C GLU A 159 -12.48 -2.72 19.81
N GLN A 160 -13.18 -3.52 20.63
CA GLN A 160 -12.56 -4.57 21.43
C GLN A 160 -11.95 -5.70 20.61
N ASP A 161 -12.37 -5.89 19.35
CA ASP A 161 -11.90 -6.98 18.49
C ASP A 161 -10.71 -6.54 17.60
N ARG A 162 -10.55 -5.22 17.38
CA ARG A 162 -9.54 -4.65 16.49
C ARG A 162 -8.11 -5.08 16.80
N PRO A 163 -7.63 -4.99 18.07
CA PRO A 163 -6.25 -5.36 18.38
C PRO A 163 -5.94 -6.80 17.97
N ARG A 164 -6.84 -7.74 18.22
CA ARG A 164 -6.65 -9.14 17.86
C ARG A 164 -6.52 -9.37 16.36
N ILE A 165 -7.29 -8.64 15.57
CA ILE A 165 -7.30 -8.79 14.10
C ILE A 165 -6.06 -8.15 13.49
N PHE A 166 -5.71 -6.92 13.89
CA PHE A 166 -4.60 -6.19 13.32
C PHE A 166 -3.23 -6.74 13.78
N ASP A 167 -3.08 -7.22 15.02
CA ASP A 167 -1.90 -7.98 15.46
C ASP A 167 -1.66 -9.23 14.58
N GLY A 168 -2.72 -9.88 14.14
CA GLY A 168 -2.63 -11.00 13.20
C GLY A 168 -1.98 -10.59 11.87
N PHE A 169 -2.30 -9.41 11.32
CA PHE A 169 -1.70 -8.92 10.09
C PHE A 169 -0.21 -8.56 10.27
N ASP A 170 0.16 -7.89 11.35
CA ASP A 170 1.56 -7.59 11.67
C ASP A 170 2.40 -8.87 11.76
N ARG A 171 1.87 -9.92 12.39
CA ARG A 171 2.53 -11.23 12.47
C ARG A 171 2.71 -11.89 11.10
N ILE A 172 1.73 -11.76 10.20
CA ILE A 172 1.83 -12.26 8.82
C ILE A 172 2.95 -11.53 8.08
N LEU A 173 3.00 -10.20 8.14
CA LEU A 173 4.04 -9.40 7.51
C LEU A 173 5.44 -9.74 8.03
N LYS A 174 5.59 -9.85 9.34
CA LYS A 174 6.86 -10.21 9.98
C LYS A 174 7.33 -11.59 9.51
N ALA A 175 6.48 -12.59 9.53
CA ALA A 175 6.82 -13.93 9.04
C ALA A 175 7.22 -13.92 7.55
N GLN A 176 6.53 -13.15 6.71
CA GLN A 176 6.92 -12.97 5.30
C GLN A 176 8.29 -12.32 5.15
N SER A 177 8.61 -11.32 5.97
CA SER A 177 9.88 -10.58 5.88
C SER A 177 11.09 -11.40 6.30
N THR A 178 10.91 -12.31 7.26
CA THR A 178 11.98 -13.20 7.77
C THR A 178 12.06 -14.52 6.99
N GLY A 179 11.03 -14.85 6.20
CA GLY A 179 10.90 -16.15 5.54
C GLY A 179 10.50 -17.27 6.49
N ASP A 180 9.95 -16.92 7.66
CA ASP A 180 9.43 -17.86 8.62
C ASP A 180 8.13 -18.52 8.13
N GLN A 181 7.82 -19.67 8.70
CA GLN A 181 6.58 -20.37 8.39
C GLN A 181 5.40 -19.57 8.96
N LEU A 182 4.41 -19.27 8.11
CA LEU A 182 3.17 -18.63 8.52
C LEU A 182 2.38 -19.56 9.45
N ASP A 183 1.92 -18.98 10.56
CA ASP A 183 1.08 -19.66 11.52
C ASP A 183 -0.35 -19.83 10.97
N ALA A 184 -0.76 -21.07 10.75
CA ALA A 184 -2.09 -21.39 10.22
C ALA A 184 -3.22 -20.90 11.12
N ASP A 185 -2.99 -20.83 12.44
CA ASP A 185 -3.99 -20.38 13.42
C ASP A 185 -4.31 -18.89 13.26
N ILE A 186 -3.37 -18.08 12.75
CA ILE A 186 -3.63 -16.66 12.47
C ILE A 186 -4.66 -16.52 11.35
N PHE A 187 -4.47 -17.27 10.26
CA PHE A 187 -5.42 -17.26 9.15
C PHE A 187 -6.78 -17.78 9.60
N ALA A 188 -6.83 -18.90 10.33
CA ALA A 188 -8.07 -19.45 10.88
C ALA A 188 -8.79 -18.42 11.76
N THR A 189 -8.05 -17.66 12.57
CA THR A 189 -8.61 -16.60 13.42
C THR A 189 -9.22 -15.47 12.59
N ILE A 190 -8.50 -14.95 11.60
CA ILE A 190 -8.96 -13.82 10.77
C ILE A 190 -10.15 -14.23 9.89
N PHE A 191 -10.07 -15.39 9.23
CA PHE A 191 -11.15 -15.89 8.38
C PHE A 191 -12.39 -16.29 9.19
N GLY A 192 -12.21 -16.93 10.36
CA GLY A 192 -13.31 -17.25 11.25
C GLY A 192 -14.04 -15.99 11.73
N TYR A 193 -13.29 -14.95 12.09
CA TYR A 193 -13.86 -13.66 12.45
C TYR A 193 -14.62 -13.01 11.26
N ALA A 194 -14.06 -13.05 10.06
CA ALA A 194 -14.72 -12.53 8.86
C ALA A 194 -16.06 -13.22 8.59
N MET A 195 -16.13 -14.55 8.77
CA MET A 195 -17.37 -15.32 8.64
C MET A 195 -18.41 -14.88 9.66
N GLU A 196 -18.02 -14.79 10.94
CA GLU A 196 -18.92 -14.39 12.04
C GLU A 196 -19.45 -12.97 11.83
N LEU A 197 -18.57 -12.02 11.52
CA LEU A 197 -18.93 -10.62 11.24
C LEU A 197 -19.87 -10.52 10.03
N THR A 198 -19.57 -11.23 8.94
CA THR A 198 -20.41 -11.24 7.73
C THR A 198 -21.82 -11.78 8.04
N ALA A 199 -21.89 -12.88 8.80
CA ALA A 199 -23.18 -13.45 9.21
C ALA A 199 -23.96 -12.49 10.11
N GLU A 200 -23.28 -11.79 11.02
CA GLU A 200 -23.92 -10.80 11.90
C GLU A 200 -24.45 -9.60 11.07
N LYS A 201 -23.63 -9.04 10.19
CA LYS A 201 -24.02 -7.89 9.33
C LYS A 201 -25.18 -8.22 8.38
N ARG A 202 -25.27 -9.47 7.93
CA ARG A 202 -26.43 -9.92 7.12
C ARG A 202 -27.71 -10.03 7.92
N ARG A 203 -27.63 -10.43 9.21
CA ARG A 203 -28.79 -10.49 10.12
C ARG A 203 -29.21 -9.12 10.61
N ASN A 204 -28.25 -8.30 10.97
CA ASN A 204 -28.40 -6.98 11.57
C ASN A 204 -27.56 -5.94 10.79
N PRO A 205 -28.02 -5.50 9.61
CA PRO A 205 -27.29 -4.51 8.82
C PRO A 205 -27.14 -3.19 9.58
N ALA A 206 -25.92 -2.63 9.56
CA ALA A 206 -25.60 -1.32 10.11
C ALA A 206 -25.26 -0.32 8.97
N ASP A 207 -25.10 0.95 9.32
CA ASP A 207 -24.64 2.00 8.36
C ASP A 207 -23.11 1.94 8.22
N ASP A 208 -22.61 0.77 7.78
CA ASP A 208 -21.20 0.53 7.49
C ASP A 208 -21.01 -0.08 6.10
N ILE A 209 -19.79 0.02 5.60
CA ILE A 209 -19.42 -0.46 4.26
C ILE A 209 -19.54 -1.98 4.18
N TRP A 210 -19.22 -2.71 5.26
CA TRP A 210 -19.28 -4.16 5.24
C TRP A 210 -20.72 -4.69 5.13
N SER A 211 -21.66 -4.07 5.82
CA SER A 211 -23.09 -4.37 5.66
C SER A 211 -23.57 -4.19 4.22
N THR A 212 -23.10 -3.12 3.56
CA THR A 212 -23.41 -2.85 2.16
C THR A 212 -22.82 -3.92 1.23
N ILE A 213 -21.57 -4.32 1.44
CA ILE A 213 -20.89 -5.31 0.60
C ILE A 213 -21.44 -6.72 0.85
N ALA A 214 -21.63 -7.10 2.11
CA ALA A 214 -22.10 -8.43 2.49
C ALA A 214 -23.51 -8.76 1.99
N SER A 215 -24.35 -7.73 1.81
CA SER A 215 -25.71 -7.84 1.30
C SER A 215 -25.86 -7.33 -0.13
N GLY A 216 -24.77 -6.84 -0.72
CA GLY A 216 -24.77 -6.20 -2.04
C GLY A 216 -25.13 -7.15 -3.16
N VAL A 217 -26.03 -6.68 -4.05
CA VAL A 217 -26.38 -7.33 -5.29
C VAL A 217 -26.30 -6.27 -6.40
N ILE A 218 -25.58 -6.57 -7.46
CA ILE A 218 -25.60 -5.75 -8.68
C ILE A 218 -26.29 -6.54 -9.80
N THR A 219 -26.97 -5.81 -10.67
CA THR A 219 -27.52 -6.39 -11.88
C THR A 219 -26.58 -6.06 -13.04
N GLY A 220 -26.12 -7.07 -13.76
CA GLY A 220 -25.35 -6.94 -14.99
C GLY A 220 -26.18 -6.38 -16.13
N ASP A 221 -25.53 -5.97 -17.20
CA ASP A 221 -26.20 -5.47 -18.41
C ASP A 221 -27.01 -6.59 -19.13
N ASP A 222 -26.70 -7.85 -18.85
CA ASP A 222 -27.38 -9.06 -19.25
C ASP A 222 -28.63 -9.41 -18.39
N GLY A 223 -28.87 -8.64 -17.32
CA GLY A 223 -29.94 -8.87 -16.35
C GLY A 223 -29.59 -9.90 -15.26
N GLU A 224 -28.40 -10.51 -15.30
CA GLU A 224 -27.96 -11.42 -14.26
C GLU A 224 -27.64 -10.68 -12.97
N GLN A 225 -27.98 -11.30 -11.84
CA GLN A 225 -27.65 -10.78 -10.52
C GLN A 225 -26.30 -11.34 -10.06
N PHE A 226 -25.42 -10.46 -9.58
CA PHE A 226 -24.11 -10.78 -9.04
C PHE A 226 -24.02 -10.34 -7.58
N SER A 227 -23.56 -11.25 -6.72
CA SER A 227 -23.20 -10.99 -5.33
C SER A 227 -21.92 -11.76 -4.99
N LEU A 228 -21.14 -11.30 -4.02
CA LEU A 228 -19.96 -12.02 -3.58
C LEU A 228 -20.35 -13.32 -2.83
N ALA A 229 -19.69 -14.42 -3.18
CA ALA A 229 -19.79 -15.66 -2.44
C ALA A 229 -19.17 -15.54 -1.03
N ALA A 230 -19.46 -16.47 -0.14
CA ALA A 230 -18.98 -16.41 1.24
C ALA A 230 -17.46 -16.36 1.32
N ASN A 231 -16.77 -17.26 0.63
CA ASN A 231 -15.31 -17.30 0.58
C ASN A 231 -14.68 -16.04 -0.07
N GLU A 232 -15.36 -15.41 -1.04
CA GLU A 232 -14.91 -14.16 -1.63
C GLU A 232 -15.03 -12.99 -0.65
N LEU A 233 -16.11 -12.96 0.15
CA LEU A 233 -16.30 -11.98 1.22
C LEU A 233 -15.24 -12.11 2.30
N GLU A 234 -14.99 -13.33 2.79
CA GLU A 234 -14.00 -13.59 3.84
C GLU A 234 -12.60 -13.16 3.40
N PHE A 235 -12.22 -13.52 2.18
CA PHE A 235 -10.92 -13.12 1.66
C PHE A 235 -10.86 -11.63 1.31
N PHE A 236 -11.99 -11.03 0.90
CA PHE A 236 -12.06 -9.60 0.70
C PHE A 236 -11.95 -8.81 2.01
N PHE A 237 -12.51 -9.33 3.11
CA PHE A 237 -12.30 -8.79 4.45
C PHE A 237 -10.80 -8.74 4.79
N PHE A 238 -10.11 -9.87 4.58
CA PHE A 238 -8.66 -9.94 4.79
C PHE A 238 -7.91 -8.88 3.97
N VAL A 239 -8.21 -8.80 2.67
CA VAL A 239 -7.56 -7.84 1.76
C VAL A 239 -7.85 -6.39 2.17
N LEU A 240 -9.09 -6.07 2.53
CA LEU A 240 -9.52 -4.72 2.87
C LEU A 240 -8.88 -4.24 4.18
N ALA A 241 -8.93 -5.06 5.22
CA ALA A 241 -8.37 -4.72 6.53
C ALA A 241 -6.84 -4.56 6.45
N PHE A 242 -6.15 -5.52 5.81
CA PHE A 242 -4.71 -5.49 5.62
C PHE A 242 -4.25 -4.29 4.78
N ALA A 243 -4.87 -4.07 3.61
CA ALA A 243 -4.47 -3.00 2.70
C ALA A 243 -4.77 -1.60 3.24
N GLY A 244 -5.80 -1.46 4.08
CA GLY A 244 -6.23 -0.18 4.63
C GLY A 244 -5.39 0.30 5.82
N SER A 245 -4.74 -0.60 6.57
CA SER A 245 -3.92 -0.23 7.73
C SER A 245 -2.47 0.06 7.36
N ASP A 246 -1.73 -0.96 6.91
CA ASP A 246 -0.28 -0.91 6.79
C ASP A 246 0.25 0.06 5.72
N THR A 247 -0.48 0.26 4.64
CA THR A 247 -0.04 1.19 3.58
C THR A 247 -0.07 2.64 4.04
N THR A 248 -1.12 3.05 4.76
CA THR A 248 -1.24 4.41 5.30
C THR A 248 -0.28 4.62 6.48
N LYS A 249 -0.10 3.61 7.36
CA LYS A 249 0.95 3.60 8.39
C LYS A 249 2.31 3.95 7.80
N ASN A 250 2.72 3.24 6.74
CA ASN A 250 3.98 3.49 6.05
C ASN A 250 4.07 4.89 5.44
N ALA A 251 2.98 5.38 4.84
CA ALA A 251 2.96 6.71 4.25
C ALA A 251 3.14 7.79 5.33
N LEU A 252 2.49 7.65 6.48
CA LEU A 252 2.60 8.58 7.62
C LEU A 252 3.99 8.53 8.28
N ALA A 253 4.58 7.33 8.43
CA ALA A 253 5.92 7.17 9.02
C ALA A 253 7.00 7.80 8.12
N ILE A 254 7.04 7.40 6.84
CA ILE A 254 8.03 7.89 5.87
C ILE A 254 7.79 9.38 5.56
N GLY A 255 6.53 9.80 5.52
CA GLY A 255 6.15 11.20 5.32
C GLY A 255 6.65 12.11 6.45
N LEU A 256 6.47 11.70 7.70
CA LEU A 256 6.97 12.47 8.85
C LEU A 256 8.50 12.56 8.84
N GLN A 257 9.20 11.46 8.57
CA GLN A 257 10.66 11.47 8.40
C GLN A 257 11.08 12.46 7.31
N ALA A 258 10.37 12.43 6.15
CA ALA A 258 10.69 13.34 5.05
C ALA A 258 10.51 14.83 5.44
N PHE A 259 9.49 15.16 6.21
CA PHE A 259 9.32 16.52 6.74
C PHE A 259 10.40 16.91 7.74
N VAL A 260 10.80 16.00 8.63
CA VAL A 260 11.87 16.26 9.61
C VAL A 260 13.23 16.45 8.93
N ASP A 261 13.50 15.68 7.87
CA ASP A 261 14.72 15.82 7.06
C ASP A 261 14.73 17.07 6.17
N ASN A 262 13.56 17.71 5.94
CA ASN A 262 13.38 18.90 5.11
C ASN A 262 12.55 19.97 5.86
N PRO A 263 13.07 20.58 6.91
CA PRO A 263 12.31 21.47 7.80
C PRO A 263 11.74 22.71 7.08
N GLU A 264 12.34 23.16 5.99
CA GLU A 264 11.82 24.23 5.14
C GLU A 264 10.46 23.88 4.52
N GLN A 265 10.17 22.58 4.32
CA GLN A 265 8.88 22.13 3.83
C GLN A 265 7.79 22.19 4.92
N ILE A 266 8.18 22.06 6.20
CA ILE A 266 7.26 22.28 7.33
C ILE A 266 6.85 23.74 7.38
N GLU A 267 7.80 24.68 7.29
CA GLU A 267 7.48 26.10 7.29
C GLU A 267 6.60 26.49 6.09
N ARG A 268 6.94 25.97 4.91
CA ARG A 268 6.13 26.19 3.71
C ARG A 268 4.69 25.66 3.85
N TYR A 269 4.49 24.49 4.48
CA TYR A 269 3.16 23.92 4.73
C TYR A 269 2.34 24.80 5.66
N ARG A 270 2.99 25.45 6.64
CA ARG A 270 2.35 26.37 7.59
C ARG A 270 1.93 27.69 6.95
N GLU A 271 2.79 28.23 6.10
CA GLU A 271 2.64 29.57 5.53
C GLU A 271 1.74 29.60 4.29
N ASP A 272 1.69 28.52 3.53
CA ASP A 272 1.01 28.42 2.24
C ASP A 272 -0.03 27.28 2.22
N GLU A 273 -1.29 27.64 2.44
CA GLU A 273 -2.38 26.66 2.37
C GLU A 273 -2.55 26.01 0.99
N SER A 274 -2.11 26.70 -0.07
CA SER A 274 -2.25 26.19 -1.46
C SER A 274 -1.44 24.93 -1.73
N VAL A 275 -0.38 24.66 -0.95
CA VAL A 275 0.46 23.45 -1.12
C VAL A 275 -0.05 22.24 -0.33
N ARG A 276 -1.07 22.38 0.53
CA ARG A 276 -1.50 21.28 1.41
C ARG A 276 -1.96 20.04 0.64
N SER A 277 -2.73 20.23 -0.42
CA SER A 277 -3.15 19.10 -1.26
C SER A 277 -1.98 18.47 -2.02
N SER A 278 -1.04 19.26 -2.55
CA SER A 278 0.14 18.74 -3.24
C SER A 278 1.14 18.09 -2.28
N ALA A 279 1.18 18.49 -1.02
CA ALA A 279 1.97 17.86 0.02
C ALA A 279 1.55 16.41 0.26
N VAL A 280 0.25 16.11 0.25
CA VAL A 280 -0.26 14.74 0.35
C VAL A 280 0.22 13.89 -0.82
N GLU A 281 0.13 14.41 -2.06
CA GLU A 281 0.62 13.69 -3.25
C GLU A 281 2.15 13.48 -3.20
N GLU A 282 2.90 14.46 -2.66
CA GLU A 282 4.36 14.32 -2.51
C GLU A 282 4.74 13.31 -1.42
N VAL A 283 4.02 13.28 -0.30
CA VAL A 283 4.17 12.23 0.72
C VAL A 283 3.94 10.85 0.09
N LEU A 284 2.89 10.68 -0.70
CA LEU A 284 2.58 9.42 -1.38
C LEU A 284 3.65 9.01 -2.39
N ARG A 285 4.13 9.96 -3.21
CA ARG A 285 5.23 9.73 -4.16
C ARG A 285 6.50 9.32 -3.42
N TRP A 286 6.85 10.09 -2.38
CA TRP A 286 8.07 9.90 -1.60
C TRP A 286 8.07 8.59 -0.85
N ALA A 287 7.01 8.29 -0.13
CA ALA A 287 6.87 7.07 0.64
C ALA A 287 6.81 5.83 -0.25
N SER A 288 6.02 5.87 -1.33
CA SER A 288 5.75 4.68 -2.15
C SER A 288 5.49 3.46 -1.27
N PRO A 289 4.43 3.45 -0.42
CA PRO A 289 4.26 2.46 0.65
C PRO A 289 4.38 1.01 0.18
N VAL A 290 3.86 0.74 -1.02
CA VAL A 290 4.07 -0.51 -1.75
C VAL A 290 5.23 -0.31 -2.70
N ALA A 291 6.39 -0.92 -2.40
CA ALA A 291 7.62 -0.74 -3.16
C ALA A 291 7.54 -1.36 -4.55
N TYR A 292 6.88 -2.51 -4.69
CA TYR A 292 6.68 -3.18 -5.97
C TYR A 292 5.34 -3.92 -6.05
N TRP A 293 4.92 -4.18 -7.28
CA TRP A 293 3.77 -5.00 -7.63
C TRP A 293 4.12 -5.91 -8.78
N THR A 294 3.40 -7.02 -8.98
CA THR A 294 3.71 -7.96 -10.05
C THR A 294 2.52 -8.23 -10.97
N ARG A 295 2.85 -8.64 -12.20
CA ARG A 295 1.92 -9.20 -13.17
C ARG A 295 2.57 -10.40 -13.86
N SER A 296 1.77 -11.20 -14.52
CA SER A 296 2.29 -12.20 -15.46
C SER A 296 1.85 -11.87 -16.88
N THR A 297 2.66 -12.23 -17.87
CA THR A 297 2.30 -12.06 -19.27
C THR A 297 1.24 -13.08 -19.69
N LYS A 298 0.19 -12.61 -20.37
CA LYS A 298 -0.88 -13.46 -20.95
C LYS A 298 -0.52 -13.99 -22.33
N ILE A 299 0.35 -13.27 -23.00
CA ILE A 299 0.85 -13.54 -24.36
C ILE A 299 2.33 -13.19 -24.43
N ASP A 300 3.00 -13.57 -25.50
CA ASP A 300 4.32 -13.07 -25.82
C ASP A 300 4.25 -11.55 -26.07
N ILE A 301 5.14 -10.79 -25.49
CA ILE A 301 5.18 -9.34 -25.65
C ILE A 301 6.58 -8.81 -26.00
N GLU A 302 6.61 -7.66 -26.66
CA GLU A 302 7.82 -6.87 -26.81
C GLU A 302 7.77 -5.66 -25.89
N MET A 303 8.85 -5.43 -25.15
CA MET A 303 8.99 -4.28 -24.26
C MET A 303 10.46 -3.82 -24.24
N ASP A 304 10.71 -2.54 -24.53
CA ASP A 304 12.06 -1.96 -24.64
C ASP A 304 13.02 -2.79 -25.52
N GLY A 305 12.52 -3.37 -26.62
CA GLY A 305 13.29 -4.21 -27.54
C GLY A 305 13.64 -5.60 -27.01
N GLN A 306 13.04 -6.01 -25.91
CA GLN A 306 13.20 -7.34 -25.35
C GLN A 306 11.92 -8.17 -25.49
N HIS A 307 12.07 -9.39 -25.94
CA HIS A 307 10.99 -10.38 -26.03
C HIS A 307 10.76 -11.02 -24.66
N ILE A 308 9.53 -10.90 -24.14
CA ILE A 308 9.10 -11.51 -22.89
C ILE A 308 8.04 -12.57 -23.23
N PRO A 309 8.33 -13.85 -23.05
CA PRO A 309 7.40 -14.94 -23.34
C PRO A 309 6.14 -14.91 -22.48
N GLN A 310 5.08 -15.57 -22.94
CA GLN A 310 3.87 -15.83 -22.17
C GLN A 310 4.19 -16.58 -20.87
N GLY A 311 3.48 -16.22 -19.77
CA GLY A 311 3.63 -16.86 -18.45
C GLY A 311 4.77 -16.31 -17.59
N GLU A 312 5.59 -15.41 -18.13
CA GLU A 312 6.67 -14.78 -17.38
C GLU A 312 6.16 -13.85 -16.29
N ARG A 313 6.87 -13.84 -15.15
CA ARG A 313 6.59 -12.94 -14.03
C ARG A 313 7.30 -11.61 -14.25
N VAL A 314 6.55 -10.50 -14.19
CA VAL A 314 7.08 -9.15 -14.41
C VAL A 314 6.82 -8.30 -13.17
N VAL A 315 7.89 -7.79 -12.59
CA VAL A 315 7.89 -6.94 -11.40
C VAL A 315 7.88 -5.48 -11.82
N SER A 316 6.90 -4.73 -11.33
CA SER A 316 6.84 -3.27 -11.45
C SER A 316 7.37 -2.64 -10.18
N MET A 317 8.59 -2.10 -10.19
CA MET A 317 9.21 -1.45 -9.03
C MET A 317 8.65 -0.02 -8.91
N LEU A 318 7.55 0.14 -8.15
CA LEU A 318 6.80 1.40 -8.04
C LEU A 318 7.63 2.50 -7.37
N ARG A 319 8.42 2.14 -6.34
CA ARG A 319 9.29 3.11 -5.67
C ARG A 319 10.36 3.66 -6.60
N SER A 320 10.95 2.82 -7.44
CA SER A 320 11.86 3.28 -8.51
C SER A 320 11.14 4.13 -9.54
N ALA A 321 9.93 3.73 -9.97
CA ALA A 321 9.12 4.49 -10.92
C ALA A 321 8.77 5.90 -10.41
N ASN A 322 8.53 6.06 -9.11
CA ASN A 322 8.28 7.35 -8.45
C ASN A 322 9.56 8.21 -8.26
N ARG A 323 10.71 7.72 -8.69
CA ARG A 323 12.01 8.40 -8.75
C ARG A 323 12.56 8.50 -10.18
N ASP A 324 11.72 8.24 -11.18
CA ASP A 324 12.12 8.27 -12.59
C ASP A 324 12.40 9.71 -13.05
N GLU A 325 13.65 9.99 -13.35
CA GLU A 325 14.15 11.28 -13.78
C GLU A 325 13.62 11.72 -15.17
N GLU A 326 13.01 10.82 -15.94
CA GLU A 326 12.30 11.15 -17.18
C GLU A 326 10.91 11.76 -16.91
N VAL A 327 10.37 11.58 -15.69
CA VAL A 327 9.04 12.03 -15.31
C VAL A 327 9.08 13.10 -14.23
N PHE A 328 9.97 12.95 -13.26
CA PHE A 328 10.08 13.84 -12.10
C PHE A 328 11.37 14.64 -12.16
N SER A 329 11.28 15.94 -12.26
CA SER A 329 12.43 16.83 -12.06
C SER A 329 12.92 16.74 -10.62
N SER A 330 14.24 16.62 -10.41
CA SER A 330 14.82 16.45 -9.06
C SER A 330 14.10 15.35 -8.26
N PRO A 331 14.08 14.09 -8.73
CA PRO A 331 13.23 13.03 -8.16
C PRO A 331 13.56 12.69 -6.70
N PHE A 332 14.76 13.03 -6.24
CA PHE A 332 15.26 12.86 -4.88
C PHE A 332 15.12 14.11 -3.99
N ALA A 333 14.47 15.17 -4.47
CA ALA A 333 14.03 16.27 -3.64
C ALA A 333 12.61 16.02 -3.15
N PHE A 334 12.38 16.18 -1.83
CA PHE A 334 11.04 16.22 -1.24
C PHE A 334 10.51 17.64 -1.39
N ASP A 335 9.54 17.83 -2.28
CA ASP A 335 8.98 19.14 -2.62
C ASP A 335 7.45 19.09 -2.55
N ILE A 336 6.88 19.62 -1.47
CA ILE A 336 5.43 19.60 -1.24
C ILE A 336 4.62 20.44 -2.23
N GLY A 337 5.27 21.27 -3.02
CA GLY A 337 4.66 22.04 -4.11
C GLY A 337 4.83 21.41 -5.49
N ARG A 338 5.32 20.16 -5.58
CA ARG A 338 5.56 19.48 -6.86
C ARG A 338 4.32 19.41 -7.73
N GLN A 339 4.42 19.99 -8.93
CA GLN A 339 3.38 19.94 -9.95
C GLN A 339 4.04 19.94 -11.36
N PRO A 340 3.65 19.01 -12.25
CA PRO A 340 2.77 17.87 -12.01
C PRO A 340 3.41 16.80 -11.12
N ASN A 341 2.59 15.98 -10.43
CA ASN A 341 3.04 14.87 -9.63
C ASN A 341 2.32 13.57 -10.03
N PRO A 342 2.62 13.00 -11.21
CA PRO A 342 1.94 11.81 -11.74
C PRO A 342 2.46 10.52 -11.10
N HIS A 343 2.53 10.44 -9.78
CA HIS A 343 3.06 9.30 -9.08
C HIS A 343 2.21 8.02 -9.27
N VAL A 344 2.84 6.87 -9.13
CA VAL A 344 2.22 5.55 -9.25
C VAL A 344 2.07 4.84 -7.90
N ALA A 345 2.04 5.58 -6.78
CA ALA A 345 1.89 5.00 -5.44
C ALA A 345 0.57 4.21 -5.27
N PHE A 346 -0.47 4.55 -6.01
CA PHE A 346 -1.75 3.84 -6.08
C PHE A 346 -1.84 2.85 -7.25
N GLY A 347 -0.71 2.47 -7.84
CA GLY A 347 -0.60 1.73 -9.08
C GLY A 347 -0.59 2.66 -10.31
N GLY A 348 -0.27 2.11 -11.48
CA GLY A 348 -0.13 2.86 -12.74
C GLY A 348 -1.48 3.25 -13.40
N GLY A 349 -2.61 3.11 -12.70
CA GLY A 349 -3.96 3.27 -13.22
C GLY A 349 -4.58 1.94 -13.67
N GLY A 350 -5.64 2.01 -14.51
CA GLY A 350 -6.34 0.81 -15.00
C GLY A 350 -7.31 0.21 -13.99
N ALA A 351 -7.72 -1.04 -14.24
CA ALA A 351 -8.76 -1.73 -13.49
C ALA A 351 -8.41 -1.91 -11.99
N HIS A 352 -7.12 -2.05 -11.67
CA HIS A 352 -6.62 -2.26 -10.32
C HIS A 352 -6.15 -0.98 -9.61
N HIS A 353 -6.51 0.21 -10.09
CA HIS A 353 -6.21 1.44 -9.35
C HIS A 353 -6.72 1.33 -7.90
N CYS A 354 -5.94 1.75 -6.92
CA CYS A 354 -6.25 1.60 -5.50
C CYS A 354 -7.67 2.08 -5.16
N LEU A 355 -8.45 1.21 -4.52
CA LEU A 355 -9.82 1.52 -4.11
C LEU A 355 -9.84 2.57 -2.99
N GLY A 356 -8.89 2.46 -2.03
CA GLY A 356 -8.75 3.34 -0.87
C GLY A 356 -8.00 4.65 -1.15
N ALA A 357 -7.72 5.00 -2.42
CA ALA A 357 -6.87 6.15 -2.73
C ALA A 357 -7.37 7.48 -2.16
N MET A 358 -8.68 7.69 -2.10
CA MET A 358 -9.27 8.88 -1.49
C MET A 358 -9.19 8.86 0.03
N LEU A 359 -9.41 7.68 0.64
CA LEU A 359 -9.33 7.49 2.08
C LEU A 359 -7.92 7.76 2.60
N ALA A 360 -6.90 7.16 1.98
CA ALA A 360 -5.51 7.40 2.35
C ALA A 360 -5.11 8.87 2.25
N ARG A 361 -5.60 9.60 1.22
CA ARG A 361 -5.40 11.04 1.11
C ARG A 361 -6.04 11.82 2.25
N ALA A 362 -7.27 11.47 2.64
CA ALA A 362 -7.98 12.10 3.73
C ALA A 362 -7.27 11.89 5.08
N GLU A 363 -6.77 10.67 5.34
CA GLU A 363 -6.03 10.37 6.56
C GLU A 363 -4.70 11.12 6.63
N ILE A 364 -3.90 11.09 5.56
CA ILE A 364 -2.62 11.81 5.49
C ILE A 364 -2.86 13.32 5.67
N HIS A 365 -3.84 13.87 4.95
CA HIS A 365 -4.19 15.29 5.04
C HIS A 365 -4.59 15.69 6.46
N ALA A 366 -5.45 14.90 7.12
CA ALA A 366 -5.87 15.16 8.49
C ALA A 366 -4.69 15.18 9.48
N VAL A 367 -3.77 14.22 9.36
CA VAL A 367 -2.59 14.17 10.23
C VAL A 367 -1.66 15.36 9.99
N LEU A 368 -1.39 15.71 8.74
CA LEU A 368 -0.52 16.84 8.42
C LEU A 368 -1.12 18.16 8.90
N ASP A 369 -2.42 18.38 8.72
CA ASP A 369 -3.13 19.59 9.15
C ASP A 369 -3.17 19.74 10.67
N GLU A 370 -3.28 18.63 11.40
CA GLU A 370 -3.33 18.66 12.87
C GLU A 370 -1.93 18.71 13.51
N LEU A 371 -0.90 18.17 12.85
CA LEU A 371 0.45 18.12 13.42
C LEU A 371 1.29 19.35 13.05
N LEU A 372 1.49 19.62 11.76
CA LEU A 372 2.53 20.53 11.31
C LEU A 372 2.30 21.98 11.75
N PRO A 373 1.07 22.55 11.73
CA PRO A 373 0.83 23.91 12.19
C PRO A 373 0.97 24.11 13.72
N ARG A 374 0.93 23.02 14.50
CA ARG A 374 0.86 23.05 15.97
C ARG A 374 2.19 22.75 16.67
N CYS A 375 3.24 22.41 15.90
CA CYS A 375 4.55 22.06 16.44
C CYS A 375 5.60 23.07 16.00
N ASP A 376 6.36 23.65 16.95
CA ASP A 376 7.57 24.44 16.66
C ASP A 376 8.81 23.55 16.37
N GLY A 377 8.79 22.31 16.84
CA GLY A 377 9.85 21.35 16.59
C GLY A 377 9.35 19.91 16.65
N ILE A 378 9.85 19.11 15.72
CA ILE A 378 9.64 17.67 15.66
C ILE A 378 11.00 17.02 15.59
N THR A 379 11.28 16.09 16.50
CA THR A 379 12.55 15.32 16.52
C THR A 379 12.22 13.84 16.55
N LEU A 380 12.86 13.07 15.68
CA LEU A 380 12.71 11.63 15.62
C LEU A 380 13.94 10.93 16.24
N GLY A 381 13.67 9.91 17.03
CA GLY A 381 14.68 8.93 17.45
C GLY A 381 14.91 7.87 16.36
N PRO A 382 15.85 6.95 16.58
CA PRO A 382 16.10 5.86 15.63
C PRO A 382 14.89 4.94 15.53
N ALA A 383 14.32 4.84 14.32
CA ALA A 383 13.19 3.94 14.07
C ALA A 383 13.66 2.48 14.03
N ARG A 384 12.81 1.57 14.54
CA ARG A 384 12.97 0.14 14.33
C ARG A 384 12.08 -0.27 13.15
N VAL A 385 12.73 -0.54 12.01
CA VAL A 385 12.05 -0.81 10.75
C VAL A 385 12.70 -1.96 9.98
N THR A 386 11.89 -2.84 9.42
CA THR A 386 12.29 -3.82 8.40
C THR A 386 11.89 -3.28 7.03
N TYR A 387 12.85 -3.09 6.16
CA TYR A 387 12.61 -2.53 4.83
C TYR A 387 12.11 -3.57 3.83
N PRO A 388 11.40 -3.14 2.75
CA PRO A 388 10.92 -4.05 1.73
C PRO A 388 12.09 -4.73 1.01
N ASN A 389 11.84 -5.95 0.56
CA ASN A 389 12.78 -6.76 -0.20
C ASN A 389 12.00 -7.61 -1.22
N LEU A 390 12.59 -8.67 -1.79
CA LEU A 390 11.87 -9.53 -2.75
C LEU A 390 10.76 -10.40 -2.14
N THR A 391 10.73 -10.56 -0.80
CA THR A 391 9.73 -11.39 -0.12
C THR A 391 8.59 -10.57 0.48
N THR A 392 8.83 -9.29 0.79
CA THR A 392 7.83 -8.34 1.23
C THR A 392 7.94 -7.04 0.44
N ASN A 393 6.82 -6.52 0.00
CA ASN A 393 6.76 -5.31 -0.83
C ASN A 393 6.48 -4.03 -0.03
N MET A 394 6.45 -4.11 1.30
CA MET A 394 6.21 -2.97 2.20
C MET A 394 7.25 -2.93 3.31
N SER A 395 7.49 -1.74 3.87
CA SER A 395 8.22 -1.61 5.13
C SER A 395 7.37 -2.10 6.30
N ILE A 396 8.03 -2.57 7.37
CA ILE A 396 7.38 -2.93 8.63
C ILE A 396 8.01 -2.05 9.70
N TYR A 397 7.25 -1.06 10.17
CA TYR A 397 7.66 -0.19 11.26
C TYR A 397 7.16 -0.77 12.58
N ASP A 398 8.10 -1.10 13.49
CA ASP A 398 7.78 -1.54 14.85
C ASP A 398 7.74 -0.36 15.82
N GLU A 399 8.59 0.66 15.61
CA GLU A 399 8.78 1.76 16.54
C GLU A 399 9.39 2.97 15.84
N MET A 400 8.95 4.17 16.18
CA MET A 400 9.50 5.43 15.72
C MET A 400 9.37 6.49 16.81
N PRO A 401 10.35 6.57 17.74
CA PRO A 401 10.30 7.54 18.83
C PRO A 401 10.19 8.98 18.31
N VAL A 402 9.31 9.76 18.90
CA VAL A 402 9.08 11.15 18.51
C VAL A 402 9.07 12.06 19.74
N THR A 403 9.64 13.24 19.59
CA THR A 403 9.52 14.34 20.55
C THR A 403 8.92 15.54 19.83
N LEU A 404 7.85 16.09 20.38
CA LEU A 404 7.15 17.24 19.86
C LEU A 404 7.31 18.43 20.79
N ARG A 405 7.62 19.60 20.22
CA ARG A 405 7.57 20.86 20.92
C ARG A 405 6.37 21.65 20.40
N PRO A 406 5.34 21.87 21.25
CA PRO A 406 4.18 22.69 20.87
C PRO A 406 4.58 24.10 20.47
N ARG A 407 3.78 24.70 19.59
CA ARG A 407 3.92 26.09 19.16
C ARG A 407 3.22 27.03 20.13
#